data_5230166f24c90075d892edd64e39ba11
#
_entry.id   5230166f24c90075d892edd64e39ba11
#
_cell.length_a   1.000
_cell.length_b   1.000
_cell.length_c   1.000
_cell.angle_alpha   90.00
_cell.angle_beta   90.00
_cell.angle_gamma   90.00
#
_symmetry.space_group_name_H-M   'P 1'
#
loop_
_entity.id
_entity.type
_entity.pdbx_description
1 polymer ?
#
loop_
_entity_poly.entity_id
_entity_poly.type
_entity_poly.pdbx_seq_one_letter_code
_entity_poly.pdbx_strand_id
1 'polypeptide(L)'
;MLEDYLPLRPLGHGATGIVFLASPIDDQKSGGALLAIKAFRRSRDHDLHRAHNEEHILSKLLHASIQKPIPFLPRLHSAFDHGEFRFLVLDFCSGGDLNALRQSLPEKRFSTAAIRFYAAEIVLALEHLHEEGIVYRDLKPENILLSSDGHIMLTDFDLSVTLPPKKPSAMLAFTTPMPSDDREAEGDSDHTDDDDSNSDSSMMTCIGGCTGGKQRIKSHGRAPQNRSRRRVVPASASIDKSASNSISSSSDEVRSKSFVGTEEYIAPEVIRGTGHDFAVDWWGLGVLLFEMAHDCTPFTGRTAKQTFHNILHQEPELRSNGPLADLILQLLVKDPSRRLGSRSGAVEIKSHRFFAGLQWDTLQDVSRPPFIPLFDPSLAEAGFDLTEHLVQVECARSEARARRRLQRKQAA
;
A
#
# COMPACT_ATOMS: atom_id res chain seq x y z
N MET A 1 7.24 -27.45 -16.68
CA MET A 1 6.01 -26.91 -16.00
C MET A 1 6.18 -27.01 -14.49
N LEU A 2 5.36 -27.66 -13.68
CA LEU A 2 5.63 -27.76 -12.24
C LEU A 2 6.91 -28.55 -11.94
N GLU A 3 7.19 -29.52 -12.77
CA GLU A 3 8.40 -30.36 -12.76
C GLU A 3 9.70 -29.59 -13.06
N ASP A 4 9.59 -28.37 -13.59
CA ASP A 4 10.75 -27.49 -13.86
C ASP A 4 11.22 -26.76 -12.59
N TYR A 5 10.46 -26.87 -11.50
CA TYR A 5 10.70 -26.18 -10.23
C TYR A 5 10.80 -27.15 -9.07
N LEU A 6 11.81 -26.97 -8.24
CA LEU A 6 11.96 -27.67 -6.96
C LEU A 6 11.28 -26.87 -5.86
N PRO A 7 10.16 -27.33 -5.27
CA PRO A 7 9.54 -26.68 -4.11
C PRO A 7 10.45 -26.79 -2.89
N LEU A 8 10.70 -25.67 -2.21
CA LEU A 8 11.60 -25.61 -1.07
C LEU A 8 10.81 -25.54 0.25
N ARG A 9 9.91 -24.59 0.39
CA ARG A 9 9.08 -24.43 1.59
C ARG A 9 7.83 -23.57 1.34
N PRO A 10 6.77 -23.70 2.16
CA PRO A 10 5.64 -22.79 2.12
C PRO A 10 6.05 -21.40 2.63
N LEU A 11 5.65 -20.33 1.93
CA LEU A 11 5.83 -18.94 2.33
C LEU A 11 4.60 -18.39 3.04
N GLY A 12 3.41 -18.81 2.63
CA GLY A 12 2.19 -18.34 3.25
C GLY A 12 0.91 -18.83 2.59
N HIS A 13 -0.21 -18.54 3.24
CA HIS A 13 -1.53 -18.84 2.71
C HIS A 13 -2.34 -17.54 2.71
N GLY A 14 -2.63 -17.02 1.52
CA GLY A 14 -3.53 -15.89 1.33
C GLY A 14 -5.00 -16.30 1.39
N ALA A 15 -5.88 -15.32 1.26
CA ALA A 15 -7.33 -15.58 1.14
C ALA A 15 -7.67 -16.38 -0.12
N THR A 16 -6.88 -16.22 -1.17
CA THR A 16 -7.12 -16.69 -2.54
C THR A 16 -6.18 -17.80 -2.98
N GLY A 17 -4.99 -17.93 -2.40
CA GLY A 17 -3.99 -18.89 -2.87
C GLY A 17 -3.03 -19.34 -1.77
N ILE A 18 -2.14 -20.23 -2.17
CA ILE A 18 -1.02 -20.72 -1.36
C ILE A 18 0.24 -20.26 -2.08
N VAL A 19 1.20 -19.73 -1.34
CA VAL A 19 2.48 -19.28 -1.89
C VAL A 19 3.59 -20.14 -1.31
N PHE A 20 4.49 -20.58 -2.16
CA PHE A 20 5.66 -21.36 -1.75
C PHE A 20 6.92 -20.89 -2.48
N LEU A 21 8.04 -21.08 -1.82
CA LEU A 21 9.37 -20.85 -2.37
C LEU A 21 9.76 -22.02 -3.26
N ALA A 22 10.36 -21.73 -4.40
CA ALA A 22 10.90 -22.74 -5.30
C ALA A 22 12.19 -22.26 -5.97
N SER A 23 12.98 -23.22 -6.46
CA SER A 23 14.15 -23.00 -7.30
C SER A 23 13.94 -23.66 -8.65
N PRO A 24 14.34 -23.03 -9.77
CA PRO A 24 14.36 -23.72 -11.08
C PRO A 24 15.35 -24.88 -11.04
N ILE A 25 14.96 -26.04 -11.61
CA ILE A 25 15.81 -27.23 -11.58
C ILE A 25 17.05 -27.06 -12.47
N ASP A 26 16.88 -26.43 -13.63
CA ASP A 26 17.98 -26.24 -14.58
C ASP A 26 19.05 -25.25 -14.08
N ASP A 27 18.70 -24.34 -13.16
CA ASP A 27 19.58 -23.29 -12.63
C ASP A 27 20.34 -23.69 -11.35
N GLN A 28 20.10 -24.89 -10.81
CA GLN A 28 20.76 -25.35 -9.55
C GLN A 28 22.28 -25.40 -9.65
N LYS A 29 22.85 -25.49 -10.86
CA LYS A 29 24.29 -25.49 -11.11
C LYS A 29 24.94 -24.10 -11.01
N SER A 30 24.14 -23.01 -11.01
CA SER A 30 24.61 -21.62 -11.08
C SER A 30 24.27 -20.79 -9.82
N GLY A 31 23.78 -21.41 -8.74
CA GLY A 31 23.30 -20.68 -7.55
C GLY A 31 21.91 -20.09 -7.77
N GLY A 32 21.01 -20.88 -8.35
CA GLY A 32 19.73 -20.51 -8.96
C GLY A 32 18.90 -19.49 -8.23
N ALA A 33 18.28 -18.61 -8.99
CA ALA A 33 17.38 -17.59 -8.48
C ALA A 33 16.19 -18.23 -7.73
N LEU A 34 15.91 -17.77 -6.52
CA LEU A 34 14.73 -18.17 -5.77
C LEU A 34 13.49 -17.48 -6.33
N LEU A 35 12.40 -18.23 -6.48
CA LEU A 35 11.13 -17.77 -7.03
C LEU A 35 9.98 -18.02 -6.06
N ALA A 36 8.97 -17.17 -6.11
CA ALA A 36 7.71 -17.35 -5.40
C ALA A 36 6.67 -17.95 -6.36
N ILE A 37 6.09 -19.09 -5.99
CA ILE A 37 5.03 -19.71 -6.79
C ILE A 37 3.71 -19.62 -6.05
N LYS A 38 2.73 -18.93 -6.63
CA LYS A 38 1.39 -18.76 -6.11
C LYS A 38 0.42 -19.73 -6.77
N ALA A 39 -0.21 -20.59 -5.98
CA ALA A 39 -1.13 -21.63 -6.44
C ALA A 39 -2.58 -21.26 -6.13
N PHE A 40 -3.45 -21.24 -7.13
CA PHE A 40 -4.88 -20.98 -7.04
C PHE A 40 -5.68 -22.22 -7.40
N ARG A 41 -6.75 -22.50 -6.67
CA ARG A 41 -7.59 -23.65 -6.97
C ARG A 41 -8.57 -23.37 -8.10
N ARG A 42 -8.51 -24.17 -9.17
CA ARG A 42 -9.36 -24.03 -10.38
C ARG A 42 -10.83 -24.39 -10.15
N SER A 43 -11.12 -25.29 -9.20
CA SER A 43 -12.49 -25.71 -8.90
C SER A 43 -13.36 -24.67 -8.20
N ARG A 44 -12.83 -23.46 -7.94
CA ARG A 44 -13.54 -22.33 -7.34
C ARG A 44 -13.53 -21.18 -8.32
N ASP A 45 -14.66 -20.90 -8.93
CA ASP A 45 -14.80 -19.82 -9.92
C ASP A 45 -14.22 -18.49 -9.44
N HIS A 46 -14.47 -18.15 -8.17
CA HIS A 46 -13.96 -16.92 -7.58
C HIS A 46 -12.42 -16.88 -7.48
N ASP A 47 -11.78 -17.97 -7.06
CA ASP A 47 -10.32 -18.03 -6.93
C ASP A 47 -9.67 -18.06 -8.32
N LEU A 48 -10.30 -18.77 -9.27
CA LEU A 48 -9.85 -18.83 -10.67
C LEU A 48 -9.98 -17.46 -11.36
N HIS A 49 -11.09 -16.75 -11.15
CA HIS A 49 -11.25 -15.39 -11.69
C HIS A 49 -10.17 -14.43 -11.16
N ARG A 50 -9.85 -14.52 -9.88
CA ARG A 50 -8.77 -13.72 -9.27
C ARG A 50 -7.40 -14.09 -9.84
N ALA A 51 -7.12 -15.40 -10.02
CA ALA A 51 -5.89 -15.85 -10.65
C ALA A 51 -5.72 -15.29 -12.06
N HIS A 52 -6.77 -15.36 -12.88
CA HIS A 52 -6.75 -14.81 -14.23
C HIS A 52 -6.60 -13.28 -14.24
N ASN A 53 -7.25 -12.59 -13.31
CA ASN A 53 -7.10 -11.14 -13.19
C ASN A 53 -5.66 -10.75 -12.82
N GLU A 54 -5.08 -11.40 -11.81
CA GLU A 54 -3.69 -11.17 -11.40
C GLU A 54 -2.72 -11.48 -12.54
N GLU A 55 -2.89 -12.61 -13.23
CA GLU A 55 -2.10 -12.98 -14.40
C GLU A 55 -2.21 -11.95 -15.54
N HIS A 56 -3.43 -11.48 -15.83
CA HIS A 56 -3.66 -10.46 -16.85
C HIS A 56 -2.92 -9.16 -16.53
N ILE A 57 -3.02 -8.68 -15.29
CA ILE A 57 -2.31 -7.46 -14.85
C ILE A 57 -0.79 -7.65 -14.93
N LEU A 58 -0.27 -8.75 -14.40
CA LEU A 58 1.16 -9.06 -14.41
C LEU A 58 1.71 -9.23 -15.83
N SER A 59 0.94 -9.85 -16.74
CA SER A 59 1.31 -9.97 -18.15
C SER A 59 1.38 -8.61 -18.84
N LYS A 60 0.45 -7.71 -18.52
CA LYS A 60 0.48 -6.33 -19.01
C LYS A 60 1.73 -5.59 -18.55
N LEU A 61 2.07 -5.70 -17.25
CA LEU A 61 3.29 -5.10 -16.69
C LEU A 61 4.56 -5.70 -17.31
N LEU A 62 4.58 -7.00 -17.57
CA LEU A 62 5.69 -7.65 -18.25
C LEU A 62 5.91 -7.08 -19.65
N HIS A 63 4.85 -6.85 -20.43
CA HIS A 63 4.94 -6.22 -21.74
C HIS A 63 5.46 -4.78 -21.66
N ALA A 64 4.99 -3.99 -20.70
CA ALA A 64 5.48 -2.62 -20.47
C ALA A 64 6.97 -2.62 -20.07
N SER A 65 7.41 -3.58 -19.27
CA SER A 65 8.79 -3.69 -18.79
C SER A 65 9.82 -4.04 -19.87
N ILE A 66 9.39 -4.55 -21.05
CA ILE A 66 10.28 -4.82 -22.19
C ILE A 66 10.91 -3.54 -22.72
N GLN A 67 10.17 -2.41 -22.67
CA GLN A 67 10.66 -1.12 -23.17
C GLN A 67 11.46 -0.36 -22.10
N LYS A 68 11.06 -0.47 -20.84
CA LYS A 68 11.69 0.19 -19.68
C LYS A 68 11.52 -0.69 -18.45
N PRO A 69 12.60 -1.00 -17.71
CA PRO A 69 12.47 -1.69 -16.41
C PRO A 69 11.51 -0.92 -15.51
N ILE A 70 10.58 -1.64 -14.88
CA ILE A 70 9.61 -1.06 -13.95
C ILE A 70 10.07 -1.46 -12.54
N PRO A 71 10.64 -0.53 -11.77
CA PRO A 71 11.09 -0.83 -10.42
C PRO A 71 9.89 -1.07 -9.48
N PHE A 72 10.14 -1.82 -8.42
CA PHE A 72 9.20 -2.04 -7.32
C PHE A 72 7.93 -2.83 -7.66
N LEU A 73 7.88 -3.43 -8.86
CA LEU A 73 6.79 -4.31 -9.31
C LEU A 73 7.33 -5.70 -9.66
N PRO A 74 6.57 -6.78 -9.39
CA PRO A 74 7.02 -8.14 -9.60
C PRO A 74 6.99 -8.51 -11.08
N ARG A 75 7.92 -9.36 -11.47
CA ARG A 75 7.95 -9.96 -12.80
C ARG A 75 7.19 -11.29 -12.78
N LEU A 76 6.33 -11.50 -13.77
CA LEU A 76 5.74 -12.81 -14.06
C LEU A 76 6.72 -13.61 -14.93
N HIS A 77 7.28 -14.69 -14.38
CA HIS A 77 8.19 -15.59 -15.10
C HIS A 77 7.43 -16.61 -15.93
N SER A 78 6.39 -17.21 -15.35
CA SER A 78 5.50 -18.14 -16.08
C SER A 78 4.15 -18.26 -15.40
N ALA A 79 3.15 -18.75 -16.17
CA ALA A 79 1.84 -19.10 -15.68
C ALA A 79 1.39 -20.39 -16.34
N PHE A 80 0.90 -21.36 -15.56
CA PHE A 80 0.49 -22.68 -16.08
C PHE A 80 -0.52 -23.35 -15.19
N ASP A 81 -1.25 -24.32 -15.78
CA ASP A 81 -2.14 -25.23 -15.07
C ASP A 81 -1.45 -26.56 -14.80
N HIS A 82 -1.62 -27.07 -13.57
CA HIS A 82 -1.21 -28.43 -13.23
C HIS A 82 -2.21 -29.02 -12.22
N GLY A 83 -2.82 -30.17 -12.56
CA GLY A 83 -3.86 -30.77 -11.75
C GLY A 83 -5.05 -29.83 -11.51
N GLU A 84 -5.43 -29.66 -10.26
CA GLU A 84 -6.54 -28.80 -9.86
C GLU A 84 -6.13 -27.32 -9.62
N PHE A 85 -4.90 -26.95 -9.94
CA PHE A 85 -4.36 -25.64 -9.63
C PHE A 85 -3.90 -24.86 -10.86
N ARG A 86 -4.05 -23.53 -10.80
CA ARG A 86 -3.38 -22.54 -11.62
C ARG A 86 -2.19 -22.01 -10.84
N PHE A 87 -1.02 -21.94 -11.46
CA PHE A 87 0.22 -21.47 -10.87
C PHE A 87 0.70 -20.20 -11.56
N LEU A 88 1.15 -19.23 -10.75
CA LEU A 88 1.88 -18.05 -11.20
C LEU A 88 3.27 -18.07 -10.57
N VAL A 89 4.31 -17.95 -11.38
CA VAL A 89 5.72 -17.93 -10.95
C VAL A 89 6.21 -16.51 -10.99
N LEU A 90 6.65 -15.97 -9.84
CA LEU A 90 6.95 -14.57 -9.61
C LEU A 90 8.33 -14.40 -8.97
N ASP A 91 8.85 -13.17 -8.98
CA ASP A 91 10.02 -12.81 -8.19
C ASP A 91 9.78 -13.10 -6.70
N PHE A 92 10.83 -13.52 -6.01
CA PHE A 92 10.82 -13.77 -4.58
C PHE A 92 11.48 -12.62 -3.82
N CYS A 93 10.83 -12.18 -2.75
CA CYS A 93 11.36 -11.20 -1.80
C CYS A 93 11.70 -11.88 -0.48
N SER A 94 12.97 -11.88 -0.10
CA SER A 94 13.44 -12.57 1.11
C SER A 94 13.21 -11.80 2.41
N GLY A 95 12.93 -10.49 2.34
CA GLY A 95 12.79 -9.60 3.50
C GLY A 95 11.43 -9.63 4.20
N GLY A 96 10.49 -10.48 3.73
CA GLY A 96 9.13 -10.50 4.26
C GLY A 96 8.32 -9.28 3.85
N ASP A 97 7.21 -9.01 4.55
CA ASP A 97 6.34 -7.88 4.28
C ASP A 97 6.59 -6.69 5.22
N LEU A 98 6.14 -5.52 4.80
CA LEU A 98 6.35 -4.27 5.54
C LEU A 98 5.62 -4.27 6.91
N ASN A 99 4.52 -5.05 7.05
CA ASN A 99 3.85 -5.22 8.34
C ASN A 99 4.70 -6.07 9.30
N ALA A 100 5.32 -7.16 8.83
CA ALA A 100 6.21 -7.98 9.62
C ALA A 100 7.40 -7.15 10.11
N LEU A 101 8.02 -6.34 9.22
CA LEU A 101 9.08 -5.41 9.60
C LEU A 101 8.57 -4.41 10.64
N ARG A 102 7.43 -3.76 10.43
CA ARG A 102 6.83 -2.82 11.39
C ARG A 102 6.62 -3.46 12.76
N GLN A 103 6.08 -4.68 12.82
CA GLN A 103 5.85 -5.39 14.08
C GLN A 103 7.14 -5.75 14.82
N SER A 104 8.28 -5.86 14.12
CA SER A 104 9.59 -6.11 14.72
C SER A 104 10.22 -4.86 15.36
N LEU A 105 9.78 -3.66 14.97
CA LEU A 105 10.30 -2.41 15.52
C LEU A 105 9.86 -2.19 16.98
N PRO A 106 10.71 -1.58 17.85
CA PRO A 106 10.41 -1.42 19.26
C PRO A 106 9.07 -0.74 19.57
N GLU A 107 8.72 0.29 18.81
CA GLU A 107 7.46 1.04 18.98
C GLU A 107 6.43 0.68 17.89
N LYS A 108 6.72 -0.36 17.08
CA LYS A 108 5.93 -0.75 15.91
C LYS A 108 5.66 0.40 14.93
N ARG A 109 6.56 1.35 14.88
CA ARG A 109 6.50 2.55 14.05
C ARG A 109 7.81 2.76 13.34
N PHE A 110 7.73 3.28 12.12
CA PHE A 110 8.89 3.67 11.35
C PHE A 110 9.35 5.08 11.73
N SER A 111 10.65 5.34 11.58
CA SER A 111 11.18 6.70 11.60
C SER A 111 10.65 7.51 10.39
N THR A 112 10.57 8.83 10.53
CA THR A 112 10.15 9.70 9.42
C THR A 112 11.02 9.53 8.17
N ALA A 113 12.33 9.25 8.34
CA ALA A 113 13.23 9.00 7.23
C ALA A 113 12.90 7.68 6.51
N ALA A 114 12.61 6.60 7.24
CA ALA A 114 12.20 5.33 6.67
C ALA A 114 10.83 5.44 5.97
N ILE A 115 9.88 6.16 6.57
CA ILE A 115 8.58 6.45 5.94
C ILE A 115 8.79 7.19 4.63
N ARG A 116 9.66 8.21 4.61
CA ARG A 116 9.93 8.98 3.40
C ARG A 116 10.53 8.14 2.28
N PHE A 117 11.46 7.25 2.61
CA PHE A 117 12.09 6.34 1.66
C PHE A 117 11.07 5.38 1.03
N TYR A 118 10.38 4.59 1.86
CA TYR A 118 9.40 3.61 1.36
C TYR A 118 8.19 4.27 0.69
N ALA A 119 7.72 5.41 1.19
CA ALA A 119 6.67 6.17 0.54
C ALA A 119 7.05 6.60 -0.87
N ALA A 120 8.30 7.01 -1.09
CA ALA A 120 8.77 7.40 -2.40
C ALA A 120 8.79 6.22 -3.39
N GLU A 121 9.26 5.06 -2.96
CA GLU A 121 9.23 3.85 -3.79
C GLU A 121 7.80 3.41 -4.13
N ILE A 122 6.88 3.47 -3.15
CA ILE A 122 5.46 3.18 -3.38
C ILE A 122 4.84 4.17 -4.36
N VAL A 123 5.18 5.46 -4.27
CA VAL A 123 4.69 6.48 -5.22
C VAL A 123 5.16 6.16 -6.64
N LEU A 124 6.42 5.73 -6.82
CA LEU A 124 6.92 5.32 -8.15
C LEU A 124 6.23 4.06 -8.65
N ALA A 125 6.00 3.06 -7.80
CA ALA A 125 5.27 1.86 -8.18
C ALA A 125 3.84 2.17 -8.62
N LEU A 126 3.11 2.99 -7.84
CA LEU A 126 1.75 3.41 -8.18
C LEU A 126 1.71 4.29 -9.44
N GLU A 127 2.71 5.16 -9.65
CA GLU A 127 2.83 5.96 -10.86
C GLU A 127 2.87 5.07 -12.12
N HIS A 128 3.74 4.04 -12.12
CA HIS A 128 3.83 3.10 -13.24
C HIS A 128 2.53 2.32 -13.46
N LEU A 129 1.87 1.88 -12.38
CA LEU A 129 0.57 1.21 -12.49
C LEU A 129 -0.47 2.13 -13.14
N HIS A 130 -0.53 3.38 -12.69
CA HIS A 130 -1.50 4.36 -13.20
C HIS A 130 -1.22 4.78 -14.66
N GLU A 131 0.06 4.88 -15.06
CA GLU A 131 0.45 5.11 -16.44
C GLU A 131 -0.04 3.98 -17.36
N GLU A 132 0.00 2.74 -16.87
CA GLU A 132 -0.54 1.56 -17.54
C GLU A 132 -2.07 1.45 -17.43
N GLY A 133 -2.74 2.41 -16.79
CA GLY A 133 -4.18 2.38 -16.56
C GLY A 133 -4.60 1.32 -15.55
N ILE A 134 -3.73 0.90 -14.64
CA ILE A 134 -4.00 -0.10 -13.61
C ILE A 134 -4.25 0.62 -12.29
N VAL A 135 -5.40 0.38 -11.66
CA VAL A 135 -5.73 0.78 -10.29
C VAL A 135 -5.46 -0.41 -9.37
N TYR A 136 -4.60 -0.25 -8.39
CA TYR A 136 -4.12 -1.33 -7.53
C TYR A 136 -5.15 -1.82 -6.51
N ARG A 137 -5.77 -0.91 -5.75
CA ARG A 137 -6.93 -1.08 -4.84
C ARG A 137 -6.71 -1.88 -3.56
N ASP A 138 -5.56 -2.47 -3.32
CA ASP A 138 -5.27 -3.22 -2.09
C ASP A 138 -3.92 -2.84 -1.47
N LEU A 139 -3.60 -1.53 -1.47
CA LEU A 139 -2.38 -1.02 -0.84
C LEU A 139 -2.50 -1.18 0.68
N LYS A 140 -1.59 -1.98 1.25
CA LYS A 140 -1.46 -2.23 2.70
C LYS A 140 -0.08 -2.80 2.99
N PRO A 141 0.42 -2.74 4.23
CA PRO A 141 1.78 -3.18 4.55
C PRO A 141 2.03 -4.67 4.27
N GLU A 142 1.00 -5.52 4.31
CA GLU A 142 1.11 -6.95 4.00
C GLU A 142 1.35 -7.24 2.52
N ASN A 143 0.99 -6.31 1.64
CA ASN A 143 1.16 -6.42 0.19
C ASN A 143 2.40 -5.67 -0.32
N ILE A 144 3.26 -5.21 0.59
CA ILE A 144 4.53 -4.55 0.27
C ILE A 144 5.63 -5.44 0.81
N LEU A 145 6.29 -6.17 -0.09
CA LEU A 145 7.40 -7.04 0.26
C LEU A 145 8.73 -6.27 0.21
N LEU A 146 9.72 -6.79 0.92
CA LEU A 146 11.10 -6.29 0.88
C LEU A 146 11.98 -7.29 0.14
N SER A 147 12.67 -6.83 -0.89
CA SER A 147 13.70 -7.56 -1.60
C SER A 147 14.94 -7.77 -0.73
N SER A 148 15.87 -8.59 -1.17
CA SER A 148 17.11 -8.87 -0.44
C SER A 148 18.00 -7.65 -0.21
N ASP A 149 17.90 -6.64 -1.04
CA ASP A 149 18.61 -5.37 -0.97
C ASP A 149 17.86 -4.29 -0.17
N GLY A 150 16.64 -4.60 0.31
CA GLY A 150 15.84 -3.74 1.18
C GLY A 150 14.92 -2.77 0.45
N HIS A 151 14.81 -2.85 -0.88
CA HIS A 151 13.82 -2.13 -1.68
C HIS A 151 12.45 -2.80 -1.58
N ILE A 152 11.38 -2.04 -1.84
CA ILE A 152 10.04 -2.62 -1.82
C ILE A 152 9.70 -3.34 -3.13
N MET A 153 8.70 -4.22 -3.04
CA MET A 153 7.99 -4.78 -4.19
C MET A 153 6.51 -4.90 -3.85
N LEU A 154 5.63 -4.28 -4.64
CA LEU A 154 4.19 -4.48 -4.50
C LEU A 154 3.83 -5.89 -4.96
N THR A 155 2.85 -6.52 -4.30
CA THR A 155 2.37 -7.86 -4.62
C THR A 155 0.86 -7.96 -4.52
N ASP A 156 0.29 -9.09 -4.96
CA ASP A 156 -1.14 -9.40 -4.84
C ASP A 156 -2.05 -8.46 -5.67
N PHE A 157 -2.02 -8.65 -7.01
CA PHE A 157 -2.79 -7.85 -7.98
C PHE A 157 -4.19 -8.39 -8.24
N ASP A 158 -4.67 -9.33 -7.46
CA ASP A 158 -5.94 -10.03 -7.68
C ASP A 158 -7.18 -9.11 -7.59
N LEU A 159 -7.06 -7.99 -6.88
CA LEU A 159 -8.09 -6.95 -6.77
C LEU A 159 -7.90 -5.78 -7.75
N SER A 160 -6.81 -5.72 -8.48
CA SER A 160 -6.52 -4.64 -9.41
C SER A 160 -7.52 -4.58 -10.57
N VAL A 161 -7.67 -3.42 -11.19
CA VAL A 161 -8.56 -3.23 -12.34
C VAL A 161 -7.90 -2.32 -13.37
N THR A 162 -8.18 -2.58 -14.64
CA THR A 162 -7.74 -1.71 -15.73
C THR A 162 -8.81 -0.67 -16.02
N LEU A 163 -8.41 0.60 -16.01
CA LEU A 163 -9.21 1.74 -16.46
C LEU A 163 -8.46 2.45 -17.59
N PRO A 164 -9.15 3.20 -18.47
CA PRO A 164 -8.48 4.08 -19.40
C PRO A 164 -7.55 5.03 -18.63
N PRO A 165 -6.29 5.21 -19.10
CA PRO A 165 -5.35 6.11 -18.44
C PRO A 165 -5.93 7.54 -18.44
N LYS A 166 -5.82 8.21 -17.30
CA LYS A 166 -6.22 9.61 -17.16
C LYS A 166 -5.31 10.44 -18.06
N LYS A 167 -5.86 11.05 -19.11
CA LYS A 167 -5.09 12.05 -19.88
C LYS A 167 -4.70 13.16 -18.91
N PRO A 168 -3.42 13.57 -18.86
CA PRO A 168 -3.04 14.74 -18.10
C PRO A 168 -3.94 15.88 -18.54
N SER A 169 -4.67 16.49 -17.61
CA SER A 169 -5.41 17.72 -17.89
C SER A 169 -4.36 18.70 -18.42
N ALA A 170 -4.52 19.14 -19.66
CA ALA A 170 -3.60 20.08 -20.28
C ALA A 170 -3.37 21.21 -19.26
N MET A 171 -2.14 21.37 -18.82
CA MET A 171 -1.72 22.47 -17.99
C MET A 171 -2.22 23.73 -18.67
N LEU A 172 -3.25 24.36 -18.11
CA LEU A 172 -3.46 25.79 -18.33
C LEU A 172 -2.19 26.46 -17.80
N ALA A 173 -1.27 26.71 -18.73
CA ALA A 173 -0.15 27.59 -18.47
C ALA A 173 -0.76 28.92 -18.00
N PHE A 174 -0.76 29.13 -16.70
CA PHE A 174 -0.95 30.46 -16.13
C PHE A 174 0.31 31.27 -16.46
N THR A 175 0.42 31.72 -17.69
CA THR A 175 1.17 32.92 -18.00
C THR A 175 0.29 34.08 -17.56
N THR A 176 0.41 34.45 -16.30
CA THR A 176 -0.01 35.79 -15.86
C THR A 176 0.98 36.77 -16.49
N PRO A 177 0.52 37.68 -17.37
CA PRO A 177 1.36 38.83 -17.72
C PRO A 177 1.45 39.68 -16.47
N MET A 178 2.66 39.89 -15.97
CA MET A 178 2.92 40.94 -14.99
C MET A 178 2.58 42.26 -15.65
N PRO A 179 1.75 43.14 -15.06
CA PRO A 179 1.60 44.50 -15.53
C PRO A 179 2.93 45.23 -15.29
N SER A 180 3.52 45.72 -16.35
CA SER A 180 4.58 46.70 -16.32
C SER A 180 3.97 48.01 -15.79
N ASP A 181 4.25 48.38 -14.57
CA ASP A 181 4.02 49.74 -14.06
C ASP A 181 5.27 50.55 -14.30
N ASP A 182 5.32 51.16 -15.47
CA ASP A 182 6.10 52.35 -15.74
C ASP A 182 5.34 53.53 -15.11
N ARG A 183 5.78 54.01 -13.95
CA ARG A 183 5.49 55.36 -13.47
C ARG A 183 6.77 55.96 -12.86
N GLU A 184 7.39 56.77 -13.67
CA GLU A 184 8.23 57.86 -13.22
C GLU A 184 7.39 58.80 -12.32
N ALA A 185 7.91 59.15 -11.18
CA ALA A 185 7.48 60.36 -10.46
C ALA A 185 8.66 60.93 -9.69
N GLU A 186 8.93 62.13 -10.05
CA GLU A 186 9.85 63.06 -9.43
C GLU A 186 9.50 63.40 -7.97
N GLY A 187 10.56 63.64 -7.21
CA GLY A 187 10.86 64.74 -6.26
C GLY A 187 9.88 65.03 -5.15
N ASP A 188 10.27 65.06 -3.96
CA ASP A 188 10.86 66.20 -3.26
C ASP A 188 11.10 65.91 -1.77
N SER A 189 12.11 66.54 -1.26
CA SER A 189 12.65 66.71 0.07
C SER A 189 11.62 66.96 1.21
N ASP A 190 11.82 66.53 2.44
CA ASP A 190 12.49 67.27 3.50
C ASP A 190 12.13 66.76 4.92
N HIS A 191 13.16 66.67 5.77
CA HIS A 191 13.23 66.91 7.26
C HIS A 191 12.23 66.17 8.18
N THR A 192 12.60 65.65 9.27
CA THR A 192 13.51 65.92 10.41
C THR A 192 13.24 64.81 11.47
N ASP A 193 14.31 64.37 12.03
CA ASP A 193 14.71 64.23 13.45
C ASP A 193 13.78 63.62 14.52
N ASP A 194 14.47 62.80 15.27
CA ASP A 194 14.48 62.63 16.73
C ASP A 194 13.75 61.45 17.35
N ASP A 195 14.60 60.59 17.82
CA ASP A 195 14.98 60.26 19.20
C ASP A 195 14.22 59.21 19.98
N ASP A 196 15.03 58.28 20.34
CA ASP A 196 15.36 57.83 21.70
C ASP A 196 14.58 56.69 22.38
N SER A 197 15.44 55.81 22.83
CA SER A 197 15.46 55.07 24.10
C SER A 197 14.55 53.85 24.26
N ASN A 198 15.15 52.71 24.33
CA ASN A 198 15.90 52.08 25.44
C ASN A 198 15.08 51.20 26.39
N SER A 199 15.71 50.12 26.74
CA SER A 199 15.59 49.26 27.93
C SER A 199 14.57 48.11 27.85
N ASP A 200 14.95 46.96 28.02
CA ASP A 200 15.76 46.19 28.96
C ASP A 200 14.99 44.97 29.50
N SER A 201 15.65 43.88 29.45
CA SER A 201 15.66 42.74 30.38
C SER A 201 14.40 42.34 31.14
N SER A 202 14.06 41.07 31.04
CA SER A 202 14.19 40.21 32.23
C SER A 202 14.04 38.71 31.96
N MET A 203 15.08 38.00 32.30
CA MET A 203 15.07 36.58 32.66
C MET A 203 14.10 36.33 33.82
N MET A 204 13.39 35.21 33.79
CA MET A 204 13.07 34.52 35.06
C MET A 204 13.01 33.00 34.87
N THR A 205 14.03 32.41 35.41
CA THR A 205 14.18 30.98 35.75
C THR A 205 13.24 30.66 36.89
N CYS A 206 12.52 29.56 36.84
CA CYS A 206 11.99 28.90 38.03
C CYS A 206 12.28 27.43 38.01
N ILE A 207 13.15 27.02 38.92
CA ILE A 207 13.45 25.68 39.40
C ILE A 207 12.44 25.31 40.51
N GLY A 208 12.04 24.04 40.49
CA GLY A 208 11.37 23.36 41.62
C GLY A 208 10.76 22.08 41.11
N GLY A 209 11.20 20.95 41.42
CA GLY A 209 11.73 20.19 42.50
C GLY A 209 10.65 19.65 43.42
N CYS A 210 10.30 18.33 43.34
CA CYS A 210 9.86 17.51 44.49
C CYS A 210 9.43 16.13 43.99
N THR A 211 10.22 15.06 44.26
CA THR A 211 10.03 13.99 45.27
C THR A 211 8.84 13.05 45.02
N GLY A 212 9.06 11.83 44.58
CA GLY A 212 9.22 10.71 45.50
C GLY A 212 7.92 9.92 45.66
N GLY A 213 7.87 8.73 45.07
CA GLY A 213 6.78 7.77 45.31
C GLY A 213 7.06 6.42 44.64
N LYS A 214 7.88 5.59 45.31
CA LYS A 214 8.04 4.16 44.97
C LYS A 214 6.74 3.41 45.26
N GLN A 215 6.08 2.87 44.27
CA GLN A 215 5.16 1.73 44.49
C GLN A 215 5.55 0.56 43.58
N ARG A 216 5.88 -0.50 44.25
CA ARG A 216 6.26 -1.83 43.79
C ARG A 216 5.00 -2.58 43.34
N ILE A 217 4.86 -2.88 42.04
CA ILE A 217 3.83 -3.76 41.54
C ILE A 217 4.45 -5.01 40.97
N LYS A 218 3.93 -6.12 41.47
CA LYS A 218 4.32 -7.50 41.21
C LYS A 218 4.09 -7.88 39.74
N SER A 219 5.09 -8.58 39.19
CA SER A 219 5.02 -9.31 37.95
C SER A 219 3.98 -10.44 38.01
N HIS A 220 2.99 -10.43 37.13
CA HIS A 220 2.30 -11.63 36.69
C HIS A 220 2.25 -11.59 35.16
N GLY A 221 3.01 -12.49 34.55
CA GLY A 221 3.04 -12.69 33.12
C GLY A 221 1.75 -13.30 32.60
N ARG A 222 1.29 -12.74 31.51
CA ARG A 222 0.51 -13.42 30.47
C ARG A 222 0.53 -12.57 29.23
N ALA A 223 1.28 -13.00 28.23
CA ALA A 223 1.25 -12.42 26.91
C ALA A 223 -0.13 -12.67 26.27
N PRO A 224 -0.82 -11.66 25.75
CA PRO A 224 -1.91 -11.89 24.82
C PRO A 224 -1.32 -11.99 23.42
N GLN A 225 -1.33 -13.20 22.86
CA GLN A 225 -1.23 -13.40 21.43
C GLN A 225 -2.51 -12.85 20.79
N ASN A 226 -2.52 -11.57 20.48
CA ASN A 226 -3.58 -10.98 19.66
C ASN A 226 -3.03 -10.75 18.25
N ARG A 227 -3.00 -11.82 17.47
CA ARG A 227 -2.92 -11.71 16.01
C ARG A 227 -4.26 -11.12 15.53
N SER A 228 -4.33 -9.82 15.44
CA SER A 228 -5.38 -9.10 14.73
C SER A 228 -5.32 -9.52 13.26
N ARG A 229 -6.07 -10.56 12.92
CA ARG A 229 -6.29 -10.93 11.51
C ARG A 229 -7.20 -9.86 10.92
N ARG A 230 -6.61 -8.95 10.16
CA ARG A 230 -7.37 -8.00 9.34
C ARG A 230 -8.39 -8.76 8.50
N ARG A 231 -9.61 -8.28 8.52
CA ARG A 231 -10.73 -8.91 7.83
C ARG A 231 -10.77 -8.40 6.41
N VAL A 232 -10.42 -9.24 5.46
CA VAL A 232 -10.64 -8.96 4.02
C VAL A 232 -12.13 -9.10 3.76
N VAL A 233 -12.77 -8.08 3.22
CA VAL A 233 -14.18 -8.12 2.82
C VAL A 233 -14.26 -8.92 1.52
N PRO A 234 -15.04 -10.02 1.45
CA PRO A 234 -15.16 -10.79 0.21
C PRO A 234 -15.88 -9.95 -0.86
N ALA A 235 -15.37 -10.03 -2.08
CA ALA A 235 -15.91 -9.34 -3.27
C ALA A 235 -17.29 -9.83 -3.74
N SER A 236 -18.05 -10.51 -2.91
CA SER A 236 -19.36 -11.09 -3.24
C SER A 236 -20.48 -10.54 -2.37
N ALA A 237 -20.92 -9.33 -2.70
CA ALA A 237 -22.32 -8.96 -2.59
C ALA A 237 -22.78 -8.56 -4.00
N SER A 238 -22.88 -9.55 -4.89
CA SER A 238 -23.51 -9.41 -6.19
C SER A 238 -25.01 -9.22 -5.98
N ILE A 239 -25.46 -8.01 -6.19
CA ILE A 239 -26.83 -7.78 -6.59
C ILE A 239 -26.84 -7.85 -8.12
N ASP A 240 -27.20 -9.02 -8.65
CA ASP A 240 -27.58 -9.18 -10.03
C ASP A 240 -28.74 -8.24 -10.34
N LYS A 241 -28.49 -7.24 -11.17
CA LYS A 241 -29.48 -6.63 -12.03
C LYS A 241 -28.85 -6.39 -13.38
N SER A 242 -29.19 -7.27 -14.30
CA SER A 242 -29.12 -7.03 -15.73
C SER A 242 -29.72 -5.67 -16.08
N ALA A 243 -28.88 -4.75 -16.52
CA ALA A 243 -29.31 -3.51 -17.14
C ALA A 243 -28.66 -3.41 -18.51
N SER A 244 -29.51 -3.54 -19.51
CA SER A 244 -29.30 -3.30 -20.92
C SER A 244 -28.55 -1.99 -21.20
N ASN A 245 -27.55 -2.10 -22.10
CA ASN A 245 -26.84 -1.00 -22.74
C ASN A 245 -27.82 -0.01 -23.39
N SER A 246 -27.86 1.20 -22.86
CA SER A 246 -28.26 2.39 -23.60
C SER A 246 -27.07 3.35 -23.59
N ILE A 247 -26.47 3.52 -24.76
CA ILE A 247 -25.44 4.51 -25.05
C ILE A 247 -26.06 5.87 -24.95
N SER A 248 -25.82 6.61 -23.88
CA SER A 248 -26.01 8.05 -23.79
C SER A 248 -24.66 8.72 -23.69
N SER A 249 -24.34 9.51 -24.71
CA SER A 249 -23.14 10.34 -24.83
C SER A 249 -23.20 11.49 -23.82
N SER A 250 -22.58 11.31 -22.68
CA SER A 250 -22.13 12.37 -21.77
C SER A 250 -20.85 11.90 -21.12
N SER A 251 -19.93 12.80 -20.87
CA SER A 251 -18.58 12.56 -20.32
C SER A 251 -18.63 11.93 -18.92
N ASP A 252 -19.15 10.72 -18.82
CA ASP A 252 -19.06 9.91 -17.61
C ASP A 252 -17.63 9.39 -17.51
N GLU A 253 -16.88 9.96 -16.58
CA GLU A 253 -15.59 9.45 -16.15
C GLU A 253 -15.72 7.94 -15.92
N VAL A 254 -14.84 7.16 -16.57
CA VAL A 254 -14.84 5.70 -16.44
C VAL A 254 -14.40 5.36 -15.01
N ARG A 255 -15.35 4.86 -14.22
CA ARG A 255 -15.13 4.51 -12.80
C ARG A 255 -15.52 3.07 -12.53
N SER A 256 -14.73 2.37 -11.71
CA SER A 256 -15.09 1.05 -11.19
C SER A 256 -16.15 1.18 -10.10
N LYS A 257 -17.13 0.26 -10.06
CA LYS A 257 -18.20 0.21 -9.04
C LYS A 257 -18.07 -0.98 -8.09
N SER A 258 -16.98 -1.75 -8.16
CA SER A 258 -16.79 -2.92 -7.30
C SER A 258 -16.45 -2.50 -5.85
N PHE A 259 -17.05 -3.20 -4.87
CA PHE A 259 -16.73 -3.03 -3.46
C PHE A 259 -15.63 -4.03 -3.09
N VAL A 260 -14.38 -3.55 -2.98
CA VAL A 260 -13.17 -4.37 -2.78
C VAL A 260 -12.17 -3.67 -1.86
N GLY A 261 -11.25 -4.43 -1.29
CA GLY A 261 -10.15 -3.95 -0.47
C GLY A 261 -10.21 -4.42 0.99
N THR A 262 -9.18 -4.06 1.75
CA THR A 262 -9.08 -4.33 3.18
C THR A 262 -9.91 -3.32 3.97
N GLU A 263 -10.75 -3.76 4.91
CA GLU A 263 -11.77 -2.97 5.61
C GLU A 263 -11.30 -1.59 6.09
N GLU A 264 -10.12 -1.52 6.71
CA GLU A 264 -9.57 -0.27 7.28
C GLU A 264 -8.91 0.65 6.24
N TYR A 265 -8.71 0.16 5.01
CA TYR A 265 -8.07 0.85 3.90
C TYR A 265 -9.05 1.31 2.82
N ILE A 266 -10.33 0.93 2.94
CA ILE A 266 -11.36 1.25 1.93
C ILE A 266 -11.56 2.77 1.85
N ALA A 267 -11.55 3.31 0.62
CA ALA A 267 -11.79 4.73 0.40
C ALA A 267 -13.27 5.12 0.57
N PRO A 268 -13.58 6.36 0.98
CA PRO A 268 -14.94 6.83 1.19
C PRO A 268 -15.88 6.64 -0.01
N GLU A 269 -15.39 6.87 -1.24
CA GLU A 269 -16.13 6.72 -2.48
C GLU A 269 -16.52 5.26 -2.77
N VAL A 270 -15.69 4.31 -2.36
CA VAL A 270 -15.99 2.87 -2.46
C VAL A 270 -17.11 2.49 -1.50
N ILE A 271 -17.09 3.02 -0.26
CA ILE A 271 -18.15 2.80 0.73
C ILE A 271 -19.47 3.41 0.25
N ARG A 272 -19.43 4.60 -0.36
CA ARG A 272 -20.62 5.29 -0.91
C ARG A 272 -21.16 4.64 -2.18
N GLY A 273 -20.37 3.80 -2.85
CA GLY A 273 -20.75 3.17 -4.12
C GLY A 273 -20.87 4.16 -5.29
N THR A 274 -20.22 5.31 -5.22
CA THR A 274 -20.27 6.37 -6.25
C THR A 274 -19.38 6.08 -7.46
N GLY A 275 -18.71 4.93 -7.47
CA GLY A 275 -17.65 4.61 -8.42
C GLY A 275 -16.30 5.23 -7.98
N HIS A 276 -15.21 4.61 -8.42
CA HIS A 276 -13.86 5.02 -8.02
C HIS A 276 -12.87 4.87 -9.19
N ASP A 277 -11.81 5.62 -9.13
CA ASP A 277 -10.70 5.67 -10.08
C ASP A 277 -9.34 5.51 -9.35
N PHE A 278 -8.27 6.02 -9.94
CA PHE A 278 -6.90 5.99 -9.39
C PHE A 278 -6.76 6.68 -8.02
N ALA A 279 -7.69 7.57 -7.67
CA ALA A 279 -7.64 8.29 -6.38
C ALA A 279 -7.78 7.37 -5.16
N VAL A 280 -8.30 6.15 -5.30
CA VAL A 280 -8.38 5.17 -4.20
C VAL A 280 -7.00 4.69 -3.75
N ASP A 281 -6.02 4.62 -4.66
CA ASP A 281 -4.66 4.22 -4.31
C ASP A 281 -3.95 5.31 -3.51
N TRP A 282 -4.22 6.59 -3.83
CA TRP A 282 -3.72 7.73 -3.03
C TRP A 282 -4.35 7.79 -1.64
N TRP A 283 -5.62 7.43 -1.50
CA TRP A 283 -6.24 7.22 -0.18
C TRP A 283 -5.54 6.09 0.58
N GLY A 284 -5.32 4.94 -0.06
CA GLY A 284 -4.58 3.81 0.51
C GLY A 284 -3.19 4.21 0.99
N LEU A 285 -2.47 5.02 0.19
CA LEU A 285 -1.17 5.58 0.60
C LEU A 285 -1.29 6.44 1.86
N GLY A 286 -2.31 7.28 1.96
CA GLY A 286 -2.56 8.10 3.15
C GLY A 286 -2.78 7.26 4.41
N VAL A 287 -3.59 6.19 4.31
CA VAL A 287 -3.81 5.25 5.42
C VAL A 287 -2.53 4.54 5.81
N LEU A 288 -1.75 4.08 4.82
CA LEU A 288 -0.47 3.40 5.03
C LEU A 288 0.55 4.30 5.76
N LEU A 289 0.72 5.54 5.30
CA LEU A 289 1.65 6.49 5.93
C LEU A 289 1.24 6.82 7.36
N PHE A 290 -0.07 6.95 7.61
CA PHE A 290 -0.59 7.10 8.96
C PHE A 290 -0.23 5.89 9.82
N GLU A 291 -0.49 4.66 9.36
CA GLU A 291 -0.20 3.44 10.10
C GLU A 291 1.30 3.24 10.37
N MET A 292 2.16 3.56 9.40
CA MET A 292 3.61 3.52 9.59
C MET A 292 4.08 4.48 10.70
N ALA A 293 3.41 5.62 10.86
CA ALA A 293 3.75 6.64 11.85
C ALA A 293 3.09 6.41 13.23
N HIS A 294 1.95 5.70 13.30
CA HIS A 294 1.09 5.68 14.50
C HIS A 294 0.82 4.28 15.10
N ASP A 295 1.27 3.19 14.47
CA ASP A 295 1.01 1.79 14.87
C ASP A 295 -0.48 1.34 14.76
N CYS A 296 -1.32 2.18 14.21
CA CYS A 296 -2.74 1.88 13.97
C CYS A 296 -3.21 2.60 12.72
N THR A 297 -4.32 2.14 12.14
CA THR A 297 -4.97 2.85 11.02
C THR A 297 -5.80 4.03 11.55
N PRO A 298 -6.02 5.09 10.73
CA PRO A 298 -6.61 6.35 11.21
C PRO A 298 -8.08 6.25 11.61
N PHE A 299 -8.80 5.23 11.14
CA PHE A 299 -10.27 5.17 11.26
C PHE A 299 -10.77 3.88 11.89
N THR A 300 -9.90 3.10 12.53
CA THR A 300 -10.27 1.82 13.16
C THR A 300 -11.45 1.99 14.13
N GLY A 301 -12.47 1.15 13.97
CA GLY A 301 -13.61 1.02 14.87
C GLY A 301 -13.70 -0.36 15.50
N ARG A 302 -14.56 -0.53 16.50
CA ARG A 302 -14.80 -1.84 17.13
C ARG A 302 -15.48 -2.85 16.21
N THR A 303 -16.14 -2.37 15.17
CA THR A 303 -16.84 -3.16 14.15
C THR A 303 -16.63 -2.57 12.77
N ALA A 304 -16.79 -3.37 11.71
CA ALA A 304 -16.75 -2.90 10.33
C ALA A 304 -17.66 -1.68 10.09
N LYS A 305 -18.89 -1.72 10.64
CA LYS A 305 -19.83 -0.61 10.54
C LYS A 305 -19.28 0.66 11.19
N GLN A 306 -18.63 0.54 12.34
CA GLN A 306 -18.00 1.69 13.00
C GLN A 306 -16.81 2.21 12.21
N THR A 307 -15.95 1.31 11.68
CA THR A 307 -14.83 1.68 10.82
C THR A 307 -15.33 2.45 9.59
N PHE A 308 -16.35 1.96 8.89
CA PHE A 308 -16.94 2.67 7.74
C PHE A 308 -17.54 4.02 8.10
N HIS A 309 -18.21 4.10 9.25
CA HIS A 309 -18.71 5.39 9.75
C HIS A 309 -17.56 6.37 9.99
N ASN A 310 -16.48 5.93 10.64
CA ASN A 310 -15.30 6.76 10.90
C ASN A 310 -14.63 7.22 9.60
N ILE A 311 -14.45 6.30 8.63
CA ILE A 311 -13.91 6.63 7.31
C ILE A 311 -14.72 7.73 6.62
N LEU A 312 -16.05 7.70 6.75
CA LEU A 312 -16.93 8.67 6.08
C LEU A 312 -16.98 10.03 6.78
N HIS A 313 -16.82 10.08 8.13
CA HIS A 313 -17.19 11.25 8.93
C HIS A 313 -16.12 11.79 9.87
N GLN A 314 -15.08 11.00 10.21
CA GLN A 314 -14.04 11.45 11.13
C GLN A 314 -12.80 11.94 10.37
N GLU A 315 -12.13 12.95 10.91
CA GLU A 315 -10.80 13.35 10.47
C GLU A 315 -9.72 12.51 11.19
N PRO A 316 -8.55 12.29 10.56
CA PRO A 316 -7.48 11.53 11.19
C PRO A 316 -6.84 12.33 12.33
N GLU A 317 -6.64 11.67 13.49
CA GLU A 317 -5.96 12.28 14.63
C GLU A 317 -4.45 12.10 14.54
N LEU A 318 -3.72 13.15 14.19
CA LEU A 318 -2.27 13.13 14.04
C LEU A 318 -1.58 13.48 15.36
N ARG A 319 -0.50 12.76 15.68
CA ARG A 319 0.28 12.98 16.91
C ARG A 319 1.27 14.15 16.81
N SER A 320 1.58 14.59 15.61
CA SER A 320 2.56 15.66 15.35
C SER A 320 2.15 16.49 14.15
N ASN A 321 2.64 17.72 14.10
CA ASN A 321 2.55 18.60 12.95
C ASN A 321 3.86 18.51 12.15
N GLY A 322 3.79 18.69 10.85
CA GLY A 322 4.96 18.70 9.99
C GLY A 322 4.66 18.21 8.57
N PRO A 323 5.70 18.10 7.72
CA PRO A 323 5.49 17.74 6.31
C PRO A 323 4.83 16.37 6.11
N LEU A 324 5.11 15.38 6.96
CA LEU A 324 4.46 14.06 6.89
C LEU A 324 2.98 14.16 7.26
N ALA A 325 2.66 14.86 8.34
CA ALA A 325 1.28 15.07 8.79
C ALA A 325 0.45 15.78 7.71
N ASP A 326 1.02 16.79 7.10
CA ASP A 326 0.40 17.54 6.01
C ASP A 326 0.13 16.66 4.78
N LEU A 327 1.11 15.84 4.38
CA LEU A 327 0.93 14.87 3.30
C LEU A 327 -0.22 13.89 3.59
N ILE A 328 -0.25 13.33 4.80
CA ILE A 328 -1.30 12.39 5.22
C ILE A 328 -2.68 13.06 5.14
N LEU A 329 -2.83 14.29 5.64
CA LEU A 329 -4.10 15.03 5.60
C LEU A 329 -4.57 15.27 4.16
N GLN A 330 -3.67 15.64 3.26
CA GLN A 330 -4.02 15.89 1.85
C GLN A 330 -4.39 14.59 1.10
N LEU A 331 -3.77 13.45 1.44
CA LEU A 331 -4.13 12.14 0.90
C LEU A 331 -5.44 11.58 1.48
N LEU A 332 -5.79 11.92 2.74
CA LEU A 332 -7.01 11.46 3.41
C LEU A 332 -8.20 12.41 3.25
N VAL A 333 -8.18 13.27 2.23
CA VAL A 333 -9.34 14.07 1.85
C VAL A 333 -10.47 13.17 1.38
N LYS A 334 -11.66 13.32 2.00
CA LYS A 334 -12.84 12.44 1.78
C LYS A 334 -13.45 12.59 0.38
N ASP A 335 -13.28 13.73 -0.24
CA ASP A 335 -13.68 13.98 -1.63
C ASP A 335 -12.55 13.55 -2.57
N PRO A 336 -12.75 12.50 -3.38
CA PRO A 336 -11.69 12.02 -4.26
C PRO A 336 -11.22 13.05 -5.28
N SER A 337 -12.06 14.00 -5.69
CA SER A 337 -11.71 15.06 -6.66
C SER A 337 -10.78 16.14 -6.09
N ARG A 338 -10.74 16.28 -4.77
CA ARG A 338 -9.91 17.24 -4.03
C ARG A 338 -8.69 16.59 -3.36
N ARG A 339 -8.62 15.26 -3.39
CA ARG A 339 -7.52 14.49 -2.80
C ARG A 339 -6.23 14.74 -3.58
N LEU A 340 -5.10 14.84 -2.87
CA LEU A 340 -3.79 14.98 -3.51
C LEU A 340 -3.54 13.79 -4.46
N GLY A 341 -3.06 14.06 -5.67
CA GLY A 341 -2.88 13.07 -6.72
C GLY A 341 -4.12 12.89 -7.63
N SER A 342 -5.24 13.55 -7.35
CA SER A 342 -6.46 13.39 -8.16
C SER A 342 -6.40 14.07 -9.53
N ARG A 343 -5.63 15.15 -9.67
CA ARG A 343 -5.54 15.96 -10.91
C ARG A 343 -4.41 15.52 -11.82
N SER A 344 -3.19 15.49 -11.31
CA SER A 344 -1.97 15.20 -12.07
C SER A 344 -1.24 13.94 -11.57
N GLY A 345 -1.92 13.09 -10.80
CA GLY A 345 -1.36 11.82 -10.35
C GLY A 345 -0.17 12.00 -9.41
N ALA A 346 0.82 11.14 -9.58
CA ALA A 346 2.05 11.11 -8.77
C ALA A 346 2.82 12.43 -8.77
N VAL A 347 2.72 13.22 -9.84
CA VAL A 347 3.43 14.52 -9.95
C VAL A 347 3.06 15.46 -8.80
N GLU A 348 1.78 15.51 -8.40
CA GLU A 348 1.34 16.31 -7.25
C GLU A 348 2.00 15.84 -5.96
N ILE A 349 2.08 14.52 -5.76
CA ILE A 349 2.65 13.90 -4.56
C ILE A 349 4.16 14.09 -4.50
N LYS A 350 4.84 13.87 -5.62
CA LYS A 350 6.30 14.07 -5.77
C LYS A 350 6.71 15.52 -5.45
N SER A 351 5.85 16.49 -5.77
CA SER A 351 6.07 17.90 -5.53
C SER A 351 5.83 18.32 -4.06
N HIS A 352 5.25 17.43 -3.24
CA HIS A 352 4.95 17.76 -1.86
C HIS A 352 6.22 17.97 -1.03
N ARG A 353 6.21 18.96 -0.12
CA ARG A 353 7.36 19.34 0.72
C ARG A 353 7.95 18.18 1.55
N PHE A 354 7.18 17.13 1.82
CA PHE A 354 7.69 15.93 2.50
C PHE A 354 8.79 15.23 1.70
N PHE A 355 8.76 15.32 0.39
CA PHE A 355 9.75 14.74 -0.52
C PHE A 355 10.80 15.74 -1.00
N ALA A 356 10.83 16.96 -0.45
CA ALA A 356 11.78 18.00 -0.87
C ALA A 356 13.23 17.51 -0.86
N GLY A 357 13.95 17.69 -1.99
CA GLY A 357 15.35 17.27 -2.14
C GLY A 357 15.56 15.77 -2.41
N LEU A 358 14.47 14.99 -2.62
CA LEU A 358 14.58 13.59 -3.03
C LEU A 358 14.95 13.51 -4.52
N GLN A 359 15.89 12.63 -4.84
CA GLN A 359 16.27 12.32 -6.22
C GLN A 359 15.47 11.11 -6.70
N TRP A 360 14.37 11.35 -7.41
CA TRP A 360 13.43 10.32 -7.84
C TRP A 360 14.02 9.32 -8.84
N ASP A 361 14.85 9.83 -9.78
CA ASP A 361 15.39 9.04 -10.89
C ASP A 361 16.44 8.01 -10.42
N THR A 362 17.06 8.23 -9.27
CA THR A 362 18.10 7.36 -8.72
C THR A 362 17.66 6.59 -7.48
N LEU A 363 16.36 6.63 -7.15
CA LEU A 363 15.85 6.02 -5.93
C LEU A 363 16.07 4.50 -5.90
N GLN A 364 15.93 3.84 -7.06
CA GLN A 364 16.19 2.40 -7.22
C GLN A 364 17.67 2.01 -7.06
N ASP A 365 18.59 2.97 -7.21
CA ASP A 365 20.03 2.74 -7.14
C ASP A 365 20.58 3.03 -5.72
N VAL A 366 19.72 3.31 -4.74
CA VAL A 366 20.13 3.55 -3.37
C VAL A 366 20.69 2.28 -2.76
N SER A 367 21.98 2.25 -2.53
CA SER A 367 22.69 1.05 -2.03
C SER A 367 22.44 0.71 -0.56
N ARG A 368 21.78 1.60 0.18
CA ARG A 368 21.52 1.42 1.63
C ARG A 368 20.11 1.87 1.99
N PRO A 369 19.07 1.07 1.68
CA PRO A 369 17.72 1.26 2.21
C PRO A 369 17.71 1.29 3.74
N PRO A 370 16.66 1.83 4.37
CA PRO A 370 16.56 1.91 5.84
C PRO A 370 16.69 0.58 6.56
N PHE A 371 16.25 -0.51 5.92
CA PHE A 371 16.35 -1.86 6.43
C PHE A 371 16.80 -2.80 5.32
N ILE A 372 17.89 -3.51 5.54
CA ILE A 372 18.37 -4.56 4.65
C ILE A 372 18.09 -5.90 5.36
N PRO A 373 17.29 -6.80 4.75
CA PRO A 373 16.99 -8.09 5.33
C PRO A 373 18.26 -8.91 5.51
N LEU A 374 18.34 -9.65 6.63
CA LEU A 374 19.42 -10.61 6.80
C LEU A 374 19.21 -11.79 5.85
N PHE A 375 20.27 -12.18 5.17
CA PHE A 375 20.26 -13.38 4.35
C PHE A 375 20.05 -14.62 5.25
N ASP A 376 19.00 -15.40 4.97
CA ASP A 376 18.73 -16.67 5.66
C ASP A 376 19.16 -17.83 4.76
N PRO A 377 20.30 -18.49 5.05
CA PRO A 377 20.80 -19.61 4.24
C PRO A 377 19.84 -20.80 4.20
N SER A 378 19.01 -20.97 5.23
CA SER A 378 18.04 -22.07 5.32
C SER A 378 16.91 -21.96 4.28
N LEU A 379 16.76 -20.81 3.62
CA LEU A 379 15.81 -20.64 2.52
C LEU A 379 16.06 -21.59 1.36
N ALA A 380 17.31 -21.97 1.13
CA ALA A 380 17.72 -22.86 0.05
C ALA A 380 17.73 -24.35 0.45
N GLU A 381 17.45 -24.66 1.73
CA GLU A 381 17.42 -26.04 2.20
C GLU A 381 16.20 -26.78 1.70
N ALA A 382 16.43 -28.04 1.35
CA ALA A 382 15.64 -28.85 0.44
C ALA A 382 14.23 -29.23 0.89
N GLY A 383 13.34 -29.09 -0.04
CA GLY A 383 12.28 -29.99 -0.47
C GLY A 383 11.18 -30.36 0.53
N PHE A 384 9.94 -29.88 0.25
CA PHE A 384 8.75 -30.44 0.86
C PHE A 384 7.86 -31.02 -0.24
N ASP A 385 7.01 -32.01 0.13
CA ASP A 385 6.00 -32.52 -0.80
C ASP A 385 4.89 -31.48 -0.99
N LEU A 386 4.94 -30.80 -2.13
CA LEU A 386 3.98 -29.78 -2.51
C LEU A 386 2.58 -30.36 -2.62
N THR A 387 2.42 -31.56 -3.18
CA THR A 387 1.11 -32.19 -3.40
C THR A 387 0.44 -32.48 -2.07
N GLU A 388 1.18 -33.08 -1.14
CA GLU A 388 0.71 -33.34 0.21
C GLU A 388 0.35 -32.05 0.94
N HIS A 389 1.19 -31.01 0.83
CA HIS A 389 0.94 -29.70 1.45
C HIS A 389 -0.32 -29.03 0.91
N LEU A 390 -0.52 -29.03 -0.41
CA LEU A 390 -1.73 -28.48 -1.03
C LEU A 390 -2.99 -29.20 -0.54
N VAL A 391 -2.97 -30.54 -0.41
CA VAL A 391 -4.08 -31.33 0.13
C VAL A 391 -4.33 -30.98 1.60
N GLN A 392 -3.29 -30.91 2.43
CA GLN A 392 -3.41 -30.58 3.86
C GLN A 392 -4.02 -29.18 4.08
N VAL A 393 -3.57 -28.18 3.35
CA VAL A 393 -4.12 -26.81 3.44
C VAL A 393 -5.59 -26.75 3.04
N GLU A 394 -5.99 -27.52 2.01
CA GLU A 394 -7.38 -27.57 1.58
C GLU A 394 -8.28 -28.30 2.58
N CYS A 395 -7.83 -29.38 3.16
CA CYS A 395 -8.56 -30.05 4.27
C CYS A 395 -8.78 -29.08 5.42
N ALA A 396 -7.74 -28.38 5.88
CA ALA A 396 -7.84 -27.42 6.97
C ALA A 396 -8.80 -26.25 6.64
N ARG A 397 -8.79 -25.74 5.41
CA ARG A 397 -9.73 -24.70 4.94
C ARG A 397 -11.17 -25.19 4.92
N SER A 398 -11.40 -26.42 4.47
CA SER A 398 -12.73 -27.03 4.40
C SER A 398 -13.32 -27.22 5.79
N GLU A 399 -12.53 -27.72 6.74
CA GLU A 399 -12.92 -27.85 8.15
C GLU A 399 -13.23 -26.48 8.79
N ALA A 400 -12.40 -25.47 8.56
CA ALA A 400 -12.63 -24.13 9.08
C ALA A 400 -13.94 -23.52 8.55
N ARG A 401 -14.30 -23.76 7.29
CA ARG A 401 -15.57 -23.36 6.69
C ARG A 401 -16.75 -24.11 7.30
N ALA A 402 -16.63 -25.42 7.51
CA ALA A 402 -17.66 -26.22 8.16
C ALA A 402 -17.93 -25.74 9.59
N ARG A 403 -16.89 -25.48 10.38
CA ARG A 403 -17.00 -24.94 11.75
C ARG A 403 -17.70 -23.57 11.76
N ARG A 404 -17.37 -22.66 10.83
CA ARG A 404 -18.04 -21.34 10.72
C ARG A 404 -19.50 -21.46 10.32
N ARG A 405 -19.88 -22.43 9.45
CA ARG A 405 -21.29 -22.70 9.09
C ARG A 405 -22.09 -23.21 10.28
N LEU A 406 -21.51 -24.09 11.07
CA LEU A 406 -22.12 -24.62 12.30
C LEU A 406 -22.33 -23.49 13.35
N GLN A 407 -21.33 -22.67 13.58
CA GLN A 407 -21.44 -21.51 14.51
C GLN A 407 -22.52 -20.53 14.09
N ARG A 408 -22.65 -20.24 12.77
CA ARG A 408 -23.71 -19.37 12.25
C ARG A 408 -25.11 -19.99 12.41
N LYS A 409 -25.25 -21.32 12.29
CA LYS A 409 -26.53 -22.01 12.50
C LYS A 409 -26.92 -22.09 13.99
N GLN A 410 -25.95 -22.05 14.91
CA GLN A 410 -26.21 -22.05 16.35
C GLN A 410 -26.49 -20.63 16.90
N ALA A 411 -26.11 -19.59 16.15
CA ALA A 411 -26.32 -18.18 16.54
C ALA A 411 -27.58 -17.55 15.89
N ALA A 412 -28.25 -18.28 14.99
CA ALA A 412 -29.53 -17.93 14.37
C ALA A 412 -30.69 -18.69 15.01
#